data_90cd6a3438a93479e24c3c71f22f3dca
#
_entry.id   90cd6a3438a93479e24c3c71f22f3dca
#
_cell.length_a   1.000
_cell.length_b   1.000
_cell.length_c   1.000
_cell.angle_alpha   90.00
_cell.angle_beta   90.00
_cell.angle_gamma   90.00
#
_symmetry.space_group_name_H-M   'P 1'
#
loop_
_entity.id
_entity.type
_entity.pdbx_description
1 polymer ?
#
loop_
_entity_poly.entity_id
_entity_poly.type
_entity_poly.pdbx_seq_one_letter_code
_entity_poly.pdbx_strand_id
1 'polypeptide(L)'
;RLETSGMIDRLIAEDIRILTVPPFNDLGKEGMQIKDIQIEDLLQRYPIHVDIRKISSHIEGKRIMITGAAGSIGREMVRQIAGLNPYKLILVDQAESPLHNVQLELLDNWRDIDAKMLVADVTNQTRMESIFKDYRPQYVFHAAAYKHVPMMEDNVSEAIQVNVLGTRIID
;
A
#
# COMPACT_ATOMS: atom_id res chain seq x y z
N ARG A 1 -21.80 -11.41 -15.80
CA ARG A 1 -20.72 -10.96 -14.88
C ARG A 1 -21.24 -10.15 -13.70
N LEU A 2 -22.23 -9.26 -13.86
CA LEU A 2 -22.86 -8.50 -12.76
C LEU A 2 -23.81 -9.36 -11.91
N GLU A 3 -24.45 -10.38 -12.48
CA GLU A 3 -25.38 -11.26 -11.78
C GLU A 3 -24.68 -12.15 -10.73
N THR A 4 -23.46 -12.60 -10.99
CA THR A 4 -22.70 -13.46 -10.09
C THR A 4 -22.26 -12.72 -8.83
N SER A 5 -21.88 -11.43 -8.93
CA SER A 5 -21.47 -10.60 -7.80
C SER A 5 -22.62 -10.39 -6.80
N GLY A 6 -23.81 -10.03 -7.30
CA GLY A 6 -24.95 -9.81 -6.44
C GLY A 6 -25.50 -11.08 -5.75
N MET A 7 -25.25 -12.26 -6.32
CA MET A 7 -25.59 -13.54 -5.69
C MET A 7 -24.61 -13.87 -4.54
N ILE A 8 -23.33 -13.63 -4.74
CA ILE A 8 -22.30 -13.86 -3.74
C ILE A 8 -22.51 -12.96 -2.52
N ASP A 9 -22.80 -11.66 -2.74
CA ASP A 9 -23.08 -10.72 -1.66
C ASP A 9 -24.28 -11.16 -0.80
N ARG A 10 -25.33 -11.73 -1.42
CA ARG A 10 -26.47 -12.28 -0.70
C ARG A 10 -26.11 -13.51 0.13
N LEU A 11 -25.32 -14.42 -0.42
CA LEU A 11 -24.91 -15.64 0.28
C LEU A 11 -24.01 -15.31 1.49
N ILE A 12 -23.14 -14.31 1.37
CA ILE A 12 -22.31 -13.81 2.48
C ILE A 12 -23.18 -13.16 3.55
N ALA A 13 -24.19 -12.37 3.16
CA ALA A 13 -25.10 -11.71 4.10
C ALA A 13 -25.96 -12.71 4.91
N GLU A 14 -26.18 -13.92 4.38
CA GLU A 14 -26.91 -15.02 5.04
C GLU A 14 -25.97 -16.00 5.77
N ASP A 15 -24.69 -15.63 5.96
CA ASP A 15 -23.65 -16.44 6.63
C ASP A 15 -23.44 -17.83 5.95
N ILE A 16 -23.68 -17.90 4.64
CA ILE A 16 -23.49 -19.11 3.85
C ILE A 16 -22.03 -19.21 3.41
N ARG A 17 -21.36 -20.28 3.80
CA ARG A 17 -19.98 -20.56 3.41
C ARG A 17 -19.90 -20.93 1.93
N ILE A 18 -19.15 -20.14 1.17
CA ILE A 18 -18.96 -20.35 -0.27
C ILE A 18 -17.61 -21.03 -0.51
N LEU A 19 -17.63 -22.14 -1.23
CA LEU A 19 -16.45 -22.93 -1.57
C LEU A 19 -16.21 -22.87 -3.07
N THR A 20 -14.93 -22.83 -3.47
CA THR A 20 -14.53 -22.89 -4.87
C THR A 20 -13.72 -24.14 -5.17
N VAL A 21 -13.81 -24.61 -6.41
CA VAL A 21 -13.02 -25.71 -6.95
C VAL A 21 -12.00 -25.12 -7.93
N PRO A 22 -10.71 -25.46 -7.81
CA PRO A 22 -9.69 -24.93 -8.73
C PRO A 22 -9.97 -25.33 -10.18
N PRO A 23 -9.54 -24.49 -11.15
CA PRO A 23 -9.71 -24.81 -12.57
C PRO A 23 -9.04 -26.13 -12.96
N PHE A 24 -9.63 -26.84 -13.94
CA PHE A 24 -9.23 -28.18 -14.35
C PHE A 24 -7.74 -28.34 -14.70
N ASN A 25 -7.05 -27.26 -15.08
CA ASN A 25 -5.63 -27.28 -15.44
C ASN A 25 -4.69 -27.45 -14.22
N ASP A 26 -5.16 -27.24 -13.01
CA ASP A 26 -4.37 -27.37 -11.77
C ASP A 26 -4.62 -28.69 -11.02
N LEU A 27 -5.49 -29.54 -11.54
CA LEU A 27 -5.87 -30.82 -10.93
C LEU A 27 -4.76 -31.90 -10.94
N GLY A 28 -3.60 -31.61 -11.53
CA GLY A 28 -2.55 -32.61 -11.76
C GLY A 28 -1.48 -32.72 -10.67
N LYS A 29 -1.42 -31.82 -9.68
CA LYS A 29 -0.27 -31.76 -8.74
C LYS A 29 -0.58 -31.97 -7.27
N GLU A 30 -1.78 -31.73 -6.77
CA GLU A 30 -2.11 -31.83 -5.34
C GLU A 30 -3.56 -32.23 -5.04
N GLY A 31 -4.19 -33.11 -5.73
CA GLY A 31 -5.54 -33.59 -5.39
C GLY A 31 -6.62 -32.45 -5.34
N MET A 32 -7.88 -32.79 -5.47
CA MET A 32 -9.00 -31.83 -5.43
C MET A 32 -9.14 -31.25 -4.00
N GLN A 33 -8.56 -30.10 -3.74
CA GLN A 33 -8.78 -29.36 -2.50
C GLN A 33 -9.90 -28.35 -2.69
N ILE A 34 -10.99 -28.53 -1.96
CA ILE A 34 -12.07 -27.56 -1.85
C ILE A 34 -11.56 -26.45 -0.90
N LYS A 35 -11.51 -25.22 -1.40
CA LYS A 35 -11.04 -24.05 -0.62
C LYS A 35 -12.18 -23.06 -0.41
N ASP A 36 -12.11 -22.32 0.70
CA ASP A 36 -12.97 -21.16 0.87
C ASP A 36 -12.69 -20.14 -0.24
N ILE A 37 -13.75 -19.52 -0.75
CA ILE A 37 -13.62 -18.51 -1.80
C ILE A 37 -12.81 -17.33 -1.29
N GLN A 38 -11.78 -16.95 -2.02
CA GLN A 38 -10.96 -15.78 -1.74
C GLN A 38 -11.40 -14.62 -2.65
N ILE A 39 -11.11 -13.40 -2.23
CA ILE A 39 -11.42 -12.18 -3.03
C ILE A 39 -10.75 -12.25 -4.41
N GLU A 40 -9.56 -12.82 -4.48
CA GLU A 40 -8.80 -13.02 -5.72
C GLU A 40 -9.54 -13.93 -6.71
N ASP A 41 -10.22 -14.98 -6.21
CA ASP A 41 -11.03 -15.89 -7.04
C ASP A 41 -12.21 -15.14 -7.67
N LEU A 42 -12.83 -14.22 -6.92
CA LEU A 42 -13.92 -13.36 -7.41
C LEU A 42 -13.46 -12.38 -8.46
N LEU A 43 -12.27 -11.83 -8.29
CA LEU A 43 -11.66 -10.88 -9.22
C LEU A 43 -11.02 -11.55 -10.44
N GLN A 44 -10.95 -12.89 -10.47
CA GLN A 44 -10.22 -13.67 -11.49
C GLN A 44 -8.76 -13.17 -11.63
N ARG A 45 -8.14 -12.81 -10.52
CA ARG A 45 -6.74 -12.40 -10.46
C ARG A 45 -5.91 -13.52 -9.83
N TYR A 46 -4.85 -13.91 -10.50
CA TYR A 46 -3.87 -14.80 -9.89
C TYR A 46 -3.15 -14.06 -8.76
N PRO A 47 -3.01 -14.67 -7.56
CA PRO A 47 -2.21 -14.07 -6.50
C PRO A 47 -0.78 -13.86 -7.00
N ILE A 48 -0.28 -12.66 -6.84
CA ILE A 48 1.12 -12.33 -7.17
C ILE A 48 1.99 -12.88 -6.04
N HIS A 49 2.74 -13.93 -6.30
CA HIS A 49 3.73 -14.43 -5.35
C HIS A 49 4.96 -13.52 -5.38
N VAL A 50 5.05 -12.67 -4.37
CA VAL A 50 6.19 -11.78 -4.19
C VAL A 50 7.31 -12.54 -3.48
N ASP A 51 8.51 -12.54 -4.07
CA ASP A 51 9.70 -13.12 -3.43
C ASP A 51 10.20 -12.18 -2.32
N ILE A 52 9.67 -12.38 -1.11
CA ILE A 52 9.99 -11.60 0.07
C ILE A 52 11.50 -11.59 0.36
N ARG A 53 12.23 -12.67 0.06
CA ARG A 53 13.69 -12.74 0.31
C ARG A 53 14.45 -11.77 -0.57
N LYS A 54 14.06 -11.65 -1.85
CA LYS A 54 14.67 -10.67 -2.75
C LYS A 54 14.38 -9.25 -2.32
N ILE A 55 13.15 -8.95 -1.90
CA ILE A 55 12.77 -7.62 -1.42
C ILE A 55 13.51 -7.30 -0.12
N SER A 56 13.56 -8.23 0.83
CA SER A 56 14.25 -8.05 2.09
C SER A 56 15.72 -7.61 1.88
N SER A 57 16.45 -8.24 0.98
CA SER A 57 17.85 -7.87 0.68
C SER A 57 18.03 -6.44 0.16
N HIS A 58 17.00 -5.85 -0.43
CA HIS A 58 17.03 -4.46 -0.90
C HIS A 58 16.60 -3.44 0.17
N ILE A 59 15.83 -3.88 1.17
CA ILE A 59 15.24 -3.01 2.20
C ILE A 59 16.09 -2.99 3.47
N GLU A 60 16.61 -4.16 3.87
CA GLU A 60 17.38 -4.32 5.09
C GLU A 60 18.55 -3.35 5.19
N GLY A 61 18.65 -2.64 6.31
CA GLY A 61 19.70 -1.65 6.57
C GLY A 61 19.64 -0.39 5.68
N LYS A 62 18.56 -0.14 4.95
CA LYS A 62 18.42 1.02 4.05
C LYS A 62 17.53 2.10 4.64
N ARG A 63 17.74 3.33 4.18
CA ARG A 63 16.85 4.47 4.44
C ARG A 63 15.75 4.47 3.39
N ILE A 64 14.52 4.26 3.85
CA ILE A 64 13.35 4.12 2.99
C ILE A 64 12.41 5.29 3.24
N MET A 65 12.03 5.99 2.18
CA MET A 65 11.00 7.01 2.22
C MET A 65 9.69 6.46 1.67
N ILE A 66 8.58 6.77 2.33
CA ILE A 66 7.23 6.46 1.86
C ILE A 66 6.44 7.76 1.88
N THR A 67 5.98 8.23 0.72
CA THR A 67 5.07 9.36 0.60
C THR A 67 3.64 8.88 0.49
N GLY A 68 2.69 9.66 1.01
CA GLY A 68 1.31 9.17 1.19
C GLY A 68 1.24 8.06 2.24
N ALA A 69 2.13 8.12 3.25
CA ALA A 69 2.33 7.06 4.24
C ALA A 69 1.10 6.79 5.11
N ALA A 70 0.22 7.77 5.26
CA ALA A 70 -1.02 7.66 6.02
C ALA A 70 -2.22 7.15 5.19
N GLY A 71 -2.09 7.09 3.87
CA GLY A 71 -3.08 6.52 2.96
C GLY A 71 -3.17 4.99 3.08
N SER A 72 -4.23 4.40 2.51
CA SER A 72 -4.46 2.94 2.61
C SER A 72 -3.30 2.11 2.06
N ILE A 73 -2.75 2.49 0.89
CA ILE A 73 -1.60 1.79 0.28
C ILE A 73 -0.33 2.11 1.05
N GLY A 74 -0.05 3.39 1.32
CA GLY A 74 1.16 3.81 2.04
C GLY A 74 1.28 3.17 3.42
N ARG A 75 0.19 3.12 4.20
CA ARG A 75 0.16 2.49 5.52
C ARG A 75 0.45 0.99 5.45
N GLU A 76 -0.08 0.29 4.46
CA GLU A 76 0.22 -1.13 4.28
C GLU A 76 1.69 -1.34 3.88
N MET A 77 2.24 -0.48 3.02
CA MET A 77 3.68 -0.50 2.71
C MET A 77 4.54 -0.25 3.95
N VAL A 78 4.14 0.68 4.84
CA VAL A 78 4.83 0.92 6.11
C VAL A 78 4.90 -0.36 6.93
N ARG A 79 3.79 -1.09 7.09
CA ARG A 79 3.75 -2.36 7.85
C ARG A 79 4.69 -3.40 7.28
N GLN A 80 4.63 -3.62 5.97
CA GLN A 80 5.45 -4.63 5.31
C GLN A 80 6.93 -4.28 5.37
N ILE A 81 7.29 -3.03 5.10
CA ILE A 81 8.68 -2.58 5.12
C ILE A 81 9.24 -2.55 6.54
N ALA A 82 8.44 -2.19 7.54
CA ALA A 82 8.84 -2.22 8.95
C ALA A 82 9.30 -3.63 9.38
N GLY A 83 8.63 -4.68 8.90
CA GLY A 83 9.02 -6.07 9.16
C GLY A 83 10.33 -6.53 8.49
N LEU A 84 10.93 -5.70 7.61
CA LEU A 84 12.14 -6.04 6.85
C LEU A 84 13.42 -5.34 7.37
N ASN A 85 13.41 -4.87 8.61
CA ASN A 85 14.55 -4.24 9.29
C ASN A 85 15.23 -3.11 8.50
N PRO A 86 14.51 -2.08 8.06
CA PRO A 86 15.13 -0.91 7.45
C PRO A 86 16.00 -0.17 8.48
N TYR A 87 17.06 0.50 8.02
CA TYR A 87 17.86 1.37 8.89
C TYR A 87 17.06 2.57 9.38
N LYS A 88 16.22 3.16 8.51
CA LYS A 88 15.36 4.28 8.85
C LYS A 88 14.14 4.32 7.92
N LEU A 89 12.97 4.57 8.51
CA LEU A 89 11.75 4.92 7.79
C LEU A 89 11.54 6.43 7.79
N ILE A 90 11.31 7.02 6.63
CA ILE A 90 10.96 8.44 6.45
C ILE A 90 9.54 8.47 5.90
N LEU A 91 8.58 8.79 6.75
CA LEU A 91 7.15 8.72 6.43
C LEU A 91 6.61 10.12 6.20
N VAL A 92 6.19 10.39 4.98
CA VAL A 92 5.73 11.72 4.54
C VAL A 92 4.24 11.64 4.19
N ASP A 93 3.46 12.52 4.79
CA ASP A 93 2.05 12.71 4.45
C ASP A 93 1.62 14.14 4.78
N GLN A 94 0.63 14.68 4.06
CA GLN A 94 0.06 15.98 4.38
C GLN A 94 -0.97 15.93 5.53
N ALA A 95 -1.56 14.75 5.78
CA ALA A 95 -2.58 14.54 6.78
C ALA A 95 -1.94 14.18 8.14
N GLU A 96 -1.84 15.17 9.04
CA GLU A 96 -1.19 15.02 10.34
C GLU A 96 -1.81 13.91 11.19
N SER A 97 -3.13 13.94 11.42
CA SER A 97 -3.79 12.99 12.34
C SER A 97 -3.72 11.53 11.84
N PRO A 98 -3.95 11.21 10.55
CA PRO A 98 -3.71 9.87 10.04
C PRO A 98 -2.24 9.44 10.14
N LEU A 99 -1.28 10.36 9.93
CA LEU A 99 0.15 10.07 10.07
C LEU A 99 0.53 9.77 11.54
N HIS A 100 -0.07 10.46 12.50
CA HIS A 100 0.07 10.16 13.93
C HIS A 100 -0.43 8.75 14.27
N ASN A 101 -1.54 8.30 13.67
CA ASN A 101 -2.03 6.93 13.88
C ASN A 101 -1.03 5.88 13.34
N VAL A 102 -0.33 6.17 12.23
CA VAL A 102 0.77 5.31 11.75
C VAL A 102 1.92 5.26 12.74
N GLN A 103 2.25 6.40 13.36
CA GLN A 103 3.28 6.47 14.39
C GLN A 103 2.93 5.59 15.61
N LEU A 104 1.70 5.68 16.11
CA LEU A 104 1.25 4.86 17.24
C LEU A 104 1.33 3.36 16.89
N GLU A 105 0.90 2.98 15.70
CA GLU A 105 0.98 1.60 15.23
C GLU A 105 2.42 1.08 15.17
N LEU A 106 3.37 1.90 14.71
CA LEU A 106 4.78 1.53 14.72
C LEU A 106 5.34 1.37 16.14
N LEU A 107 4.98 2.26 17.06
CA LEU A 107 5.38 2.16 18.46
C LEU A 107 4.84 0.89 19.15
N ASP A 108 3.66 0.43 18.76
CA ASP A 108 3.05 -0.78 19.34
C ASP A 108 3.69 -2.06 18.78
N ASN A 109 4.00 -2.11 17.49
CA ASN A 109 4.39 -3.34 16.81
C ASN A 109 5.89 -3.43 16.46
N TRP A 110 6.60 -2.29 16.31
CA TRP A 110 8.01 -2.22 15.88
C TRP A 110 8.76 -1.12 16.63
N ARG A 111 8.86 -1.23 17.95
CA ARG A 111 9.41 -0.18 18.85
C ARG A 111 10.85 0.23 18.55
N ASP A 112 11.63 -0.67 18.01
CA ASP A 112 13.07 -0.44 17.75
C ASP A 112 13.34 0.20 16.39
N ILE A 113 12.33 0.43 15.58
CA ILE A 113 12.50 1.06 14.26
C ILE A 113 12.72 2.57 14.42
N ASP A 114 13.81 3.06 13.83
CA ASP A 114 14.03 4.50 13.66
C ASP A 114 13.10 5.04 12.56
N ALA A 115 11.93 5.53 12.95
CA ALA A 115 10.92 6.09 12.06
C ALA A 115 10.75 7.58 12.30
N LYS A 116 10.77 8.38 11.21
CA LYS A 116 10.53 9.81 11.23
C LYS A 116 9.24 10.14 10.52
N MET A 117 8.29 10.74 11.25
CA MET A 117 7.04 11.28 10.69
C MET A 117 7.27 12.71 10.24
N LEU A 118 6.92 13.02 9.01
CA LEU A 118 7.09 14.35 8.42
C LEU A 118 5.76 14.79 7.77
N VAL A 119 5.16 15.79 8.36
CA VAL A 119 3.99 16.44 7.74
C VAL A 119 4.50 17.33 6.63
N ALA A 120 4.18 16.95 5.39
CA ALA A 120 4.57 17.70 4.20
C ALA A 120 3.66 17.34 3.02
N ASP A 121 3.45 18.35 2.16
CA ASP A 121 2.80 18.19 0.87
C ASP A 121 3.87 17.89 -0.19
N VAL A 122 3.67 16.83 -0.98
CA VAL A 122 4.58 16.41 -2.05
C VAL A 122 4.70 17.46 -3.17
N THR A 123 3.74 18.37 -3.27
CA THR A 123 3.76 19.49 -4.24
C THR A 123 4.65 20.65 -3.78
N ASN A 124 5.07 20.67 -2.51
CA ASN A 124 5.98 21.67 -1.98
C ASN A 124 7.43 21.27 -2.27
N GLN A 125 7.94 21.69 -3.42
CA GLN A 125 9.29 21.36 -3.90
C GLN A 125 10.38 21.71 -2.87
N THR A 126 10.38 22.93 -2.33
CA THR A 126 11.40 23.37 -1.36
C THR A 126 11.41 22.47 -0.12
N ARG A 127 10.24 22.08 0.36
CA ARG A 127 10.12 21.19 1.52
C ARG A 127 10.62 19.79 1.19
N MET A 128 10.27 19.26 0.03
CA MET A 128 10.72 17.94 -0.41
C MET A 128 12.23 17.90 -0.63
N GLU A 129 12.81 18.90 -1.28
CA GLU A 129 14.27 19.04 -1.45
C GLU A 129 15.01 19.04 -0.09
N SER A 130 14.50 19.80 0.90
CA SER A 130 15.05 19.76 2.26
C SER A 130 15.00 18.37 2.88
N ILE A 131 13.88 17.67 2.76
CA ILE A 131 13.70 16.32 3.28
C ILE A 131 14.69 15.34 2.61
N PHE A 132 14.82 15.39 1.28
CA PHE A 132 15.77 14.55 0.55
C PHE A 132 17.21 14.83 0.97
N LYS A 133 17.57 16.09 1.14
CA LYS A 133 18.91 16.50 1.59
C LYS A 133 19.22 16.01 2.99
N ASP A 134 18.27 16.13 3.92
CA ASP A 134 18.47 15.83 5.34
C ASP A 134 18.48 14.31 5.61
N TYR A 135 17.60 13.58 4.96
CA TYR A 135 17.39 12.14 5.24
C TYR A 135 18.06 11.21 4.22
N ARG A 136 18.35 11.68 3.01
CA ARG A 136 19.03 10.94 1.93
C ARG A 136 18.48 9.52 1.75
N PRO A 137 17.19 9.36 1.43
CA PRO A 137 16.59 8.04 1.22
C PRO A 137 17.31 7.31 0.09
N GLN A 138 17.45 6.00 0.23
CA GLN A 138 18.05 5.14 -0.80
C GLN A 138 16.97 4.52 -1.69
N TYR A 139 15.75 4.37 -1.14
CA TYR A 139 14.56 3.96 -1.87
C TYR A 139 13.40 4.87 -1.49
N VAL A 140 12.58 5.18 -2.49
CA VAL A 140 11.37 5.98 -2.32
C VAL A 140 10.19 5.19 -2.85
N PHE A 141 9.17 5.01 -2.02
CA PHE A 141 7.88 4.48 -2.42
C PHE A 141 6.88 5.63 -2.44
N HIS A 142 6.44 6.00 -3.63
CA HIS A 142 5.53 7.12 -3.81
C HIS A 142 4.09 6.62 -3.92
N ALA A 143 3.31 6.79 -2.84
CA ALA A 143 1.90 6.42 -2.76
C ALA A 143 0.97 7.62 -2.54
N ALA A 144 1.52 8.86 -2.58
CA ALA A 144 0.73 10.07 -2.46
C ALA A 144 0.02 10.37 -3.78
N ALA A 145 -1.29 10.18 -3.83
CA ALA A 145 -2.10 10.49 -5.00
C ALA A 145 -3.58 10.66 -4.61
N TYR A 146 -4.30 11.51 -5.34
CA TYR A 146 -5.76 11.53 -5.34
C TYR A 146 -6.29 10.46 -6.31
N LYS A 147 -7.21 9.61 -5.84
CA LYS A 147 -7.67 8.42 -6.57
C LYS A 147 -9.18 8.34 -6.82
N HIS A 148 -9.97 9.15 -6.13
CA HIS A 148 -11.42 9.11 -6.25
C HIS A 148 -11.87 9.88 -7.49
N VAL A 149 -12.05 9.17 -8.60
CA VAL A 149 -12.34 9.72 -9.92
C VAL A 149 -13.50 10.73 -9.91
N PRO A 150 -14.70 10.43 -9.37
CA PRO A 150 -15.81 11.39 -9.40
C PRO A 150 -15.47 12.71 -8.68
N MET A 151 -14.74 12.65 -7.57
CA MET A 151 -14.31 13.86 -6.87
C MET A 151 -13.25 14.64 -7.67
N MET A 152 -12.37 13.95 -8.39
CA MET A 152 -11.30 14.58 -9.16
C MET A 152 -11.80 15.15 -10.50
N GLU A 153 -12.92 14.69 -11.02
CA GLU A 153 -13.58 15.32 -12.18
C GLU A 153 -14.02 16.76 -11.87
N ASP A 154 -14.42 17.03 -10.62
CA ASP A 154 -14.75 18.38 -10.14
C ASP A 154 -13.51 19.16 -9.66
N ASN A 155 -12.36 18.50 -9.43
CA ASN A 155 -11.15 19.08 -8.87
C ASN A 155 -9.90 18.73 -9.71
N VAL A 156 -9.97 18.96 -11.01
CA VAL A 156 -8.93 18.55 -11.98
C VAL A 156 -7.58 19.19 -11.67
N SER A 157 -7.56 20.47 -11.27
CA SER A 157 -6.31 21.16 -10.91
C SER A 157 -5.56 20.48 -9.77
N GLU A 158 -6.28 20.06 -8.74
CA GLU A 158 -5.71 19.37 -7.58
C GLU A 158 -5.17 17.99 -7.97
N ALA A 159 -5.90 17.27 -8.82
CA ALA A 159 -5.44 15.99 -9.34
C ALA A 159 -4.13 16.14 -10.14
N ILE A 160 -4.03 17.16 -11.01
CA ILE A 160 -2.80 17.45 -11.77
C ILE A 160 -1.66 17.86 -10.84
N GLN A 161 -1.91 18.74 -9.88
CA GLN A 161 -0.88 19.17 -8.94
C GLN A 161 -0.31 18.00 -8.17
N VAL A 162 -1.14 17.17 -7.54
CA VAL A 162 -0.65 16.08 -6.69
C VAL A 162 -0.11 14.92 -7.54
N ASN A 163 -0.90 14.44 -8.51
CA ASN A 163 -0.57 13.19 -9.22
C ASN A 163 0.49 13.39 -10.31
N VAL A 164 0.65 14.60 -10.85
CA VAL A 164 1.63 14.89 -11.91
C VAL A 164 2.81 15.70 -11.36
N LEU A 165 2.55 16.90 -10.83
CA LEU A 165 3.65 17.77 -10.36
C LEU A 165 4.27 17.20 -9.08
N GLY A 166 3.48 16.69 -8.14
CA GLY A 166 3.99 16.02 -6.94
C GLY A 166 4.87 14.83 -7.30
N THR A 167 4.43 13.96 -8.21
CA THR A 167 5.25 12.83 -8.69
C THR A 167 6.57 13.30 -9.30
N ARG A 168 6.53 14.35 -10.13
CA ARG A 168 7.74 14.91 -10.75
C ARG A 168 8.73 15.51 -9.75
N ILE A 169 8.25 16.02 -8.61
CA ILE A 169 9.12 16.56 -7.53
C ILE A 169 9.81 15.42 -6.76
N ILE A 170 9.15 14.28 -6.68
CA ILE A 170 9.67 13.11 -5.97
C ILE A 170 10.69 12.32 -6.81
N ASP A 171 10.56 12.36 -8.16
CA ASP A 171 11.43 11.67 -9.11
C ASP A 171 12.80 12.35 -9.22
#